data_12378036e54507b733b86eab67c49419
#
_entry.id   12378036e54507b733b86eab67c49419
#
_cell.length_a   1.000
_cell.length_b   1.000
_cell.length_c   1.000
_cell.angle_alpha   90.00
_cell.angle_beta   90.00
_cell.angle_gamma   90.00
#
_symmetry.space_group_name_H-M   'P 1'
#
loop_
_entity.id
_entity.type
_entity.pdbx_description
1 polymer ?
#
loop_
_entity_poly.entity_id
_entity_poly.type
_entity_poly.pdbx_seq_one_letter_code
_entity_poly.pdbx_strand_id
1 'polypeptide(L)'
;SSILDTVVMHLSDTSANVREVCVSILAAYLEDKPAQVPTYLAMLSDRVMDTAVSVRKRVIRFLRDAYLLHLDYDTKLMTLFRMLQCVHDIDPTAQVLAMECLEYVLFNEQVGEKPTEMARLLADLCIKIRERPSPLEEFLRRLGRDHANPALSDTFGELVDELISGLFVDNMDAITMRDRLRVVHVLCYTHPSVLTVNRAKQLLPYVDGAESFEELAVMEELLRIFSTL
;
A
#
# COMPACT_ATOMS: atom_id res chain seq x y z
N SER A 1 -28.82 23.44 -5.14
CA SER A 1 -27.65 22.66 -4.67
C SER A 1 -28.07 21.78 -3.48
N SER A 2 -27.63 20.55 -3.45
CA SER A 2 -27.90 19.65 -2.33
C SER A 2 -27.05 20.07 -1.14
N ILE A 3 -27.42 19.61 0.08
CA ILE A 3 -26.59 19.82 1.27
C ILE A 3 -25.15 19.29 1.03
N LEU A 4 -25.02 18.16 0.33
CA LEU A 4 -23.73 17.59 -0.02
C LEU A 4 -22.89 18.49 -0.93
N ASP A 5 -23.50 19.16 -1.91
CA ASP A 5 -22.78 20.10 -2.78
C ASP A 5 -22.19 21.25 -1.96
N THR A 6 -22.93 21.72 -0.96
CA THR A 6 -22.44 22.75 -0.04
C THR A 6 -21.26 22.24 0.81
N VAL A 7 -21.35 21.03 1.36
CA VAL A 7 -20.25 20.41 2.14
C VAL A 7 -19.01 20.23 1.27
N VAL A 8 -19.16 19.76 0.04
CA VAL A 8 -18.07 19.60 -0.93
C VAL A 8 -17.38 20.94 -1.23
N MET A 9 -18.15 22.01 -1.45
CA MET A 9 -17.58 23.35 -1.67
C MET A 9 -16.71 23.81 -0.50
N HIS A 10 -17.12 23.51 0.74
CA HIS A 10 -16.39 23.89 1.95
C HIS A 10 -15.18 22.99 2.29
N LEU A 11 -14.91 21.93 1.53
CA LEU A 11 -13.63 21.21 1.63
C LEU A 11 -12.41 22.10 1.30
N SER A 12 -12.63 23.23 0.62
CA SER A 12 -11.59 24.22 0.30
C SER A 12 -11.73 25.51 1.12
N ASP A 13 -12.49 25.50 2.22
CA ASP A 13 -12.64 26.65 3.12
C ASP A 13 -11.29 27.13 3.69
N THR A 14 -11.17 28.40 3.98
CA THR A 14 -9.95 28.97 4.60
C THR A 14 -9.72 28.44 6.00
N SER A 15 -10.79 28.15 6.75
CA SER A 15 -10.75 27.58 8.10
C SER A 15 -10.49 26.08 8.07
N ALA A 16 -9.41 25.64 8.70
CA ALA A 16 -9.10 24.22 8.87
C ALA A 16 -10.21 23.46 9.64
N ASN A 17 -10.83 24.09 10.62
CA ASN A 17 -11.94 23.51 11.36
C ASN A 17 -13.15 23.21 10.46
N VAL A 18 -13.47 24.13 9.54
CA VAL A 18 -14.55 23.92 8.58
C VAL A 18 -14.21 22.76 7.66
N ARG A 19 -12.99 22.71 7.09
CA ARG A 19 -12.55 21.61 6.24
C ARG A 19 -12.61 20.26 6.97
N GLU A 20 -12.15 20.20 8.21
CA GLU A 20 -12.19 18.98 9.03
C GLU A 20 -13.61 18.49 9.27
N VAL A 21 -14.54 19.39 9.61
CA VAL A 21 -15.96 19.09 9.79
C VAL A 21 -16.57 18.58 8.48
N CYS A 22 -16.25 19.20 7.34
CA CYS A 22 -16.72 18.74 6.03
C CYS A 22 -16.25 17.32 5.70
N VAL A 23 -14.98 17.00 5.94
CA VAL A 23 -14.46 15.63 5.80
C VAL A 23 -15.24 14.67 6.69
N SER A 24 -15.54 15.06 7.94
CA SER A 24 -16.27 14.21 8.90
C SER A 24 -17.71 13.94 8.45
N ILE A 25 -18.40 14.96 7.94
CA ILE A 25 -19.78 14.84 7.43
C ILE A 25 -19.82 13.90 6.22
N LEU A 26 -18.89 14.08 5.26
CA LEU A 26 -18.81 13.22 4.09
C LEU A 26 -18.42 11.78 4.47
N ALA A 27 -17.50 11.58 5.38
CA ALA A 27 -17.14 10.25 5.87
C ALA A 27 -18.36 9.53 6.44
N ALA A 28 -19.08 10.15 7.37
CA ALA A 28 -20.30 9.57 7.95
C ALA A 28 -21.39 9.28 6.89
N TYR A 29 -21.55 10.17 5.91
CA TYR A 29 -22.49 9.94 4.81
C TYR A 29 -22.11 8.73 3.96
N LEU A 30 -20.81 8.51 3.72
CA LEU A 30 -20.31 7.44 2.88
C LEU A 30 -20.33 6.08 3.59
N GLU A 31 -20.24 6.03 4.92
CA GLU A 31 -20.47 4.82 5.72
C GLU A 31 -21.89 4.28 5.49
N ASP A 32 -22.89 5.16 5.44
CA ASP A 32 -24.28 4.79 5.15
C ASP A 32 -24.53 4.47 3.67
N LYS A 33 -23.69 4.96 2.78
CA LYS A 33 -23.83 4.84 1.31
C LYS A 33 -22.53 4.43 0.61
N PRO A 34 -22.04 3.21 0.84
CA PRO A 34 -20.75 2.74 0.30
C PRO A 34 -20.64 2.86 -1.23
N ALA A 35 -21.74 2.67 -1.96
CA ALA A 35 -21.77 2.80 -3.42
C ALA A 35 -21.40 4.20 -3.93
N GLN A 36 -21.41 5.22 -3.07
CA GLN A 36 -21.00 6.59 -3.40
C GLN A 36 -19.52 6.86 -3.16
N VAL A 37 -18.80 5.97 -2.47
CA VAL A 37 -17.37 6.15 -2.13
C VAL A 37 -16.53 6.47 -3.38
N PRO A 38 -16.61 5.74 -4.51
CA PRO A 38 -15.80 6.04 -5.69
C PRO A 38 -15.99 7.47 -6.21
N THR A 39 -17.22 8.01 -6.08
CA THR A 39 -17.57 9.37 -6.54
C THR A 39 -16.85 10.46 -5.72
N TYR A 40 -16.74 10.27 -4.41
CA TYR A 40 -16.18 11.28 -3.51
C TYR A 40 -14.72 11.01 -3.10
N LEU A 41 -14.22 9.79 -3.35
CA LEU A 41 -12.90 9.35 -2.91
C LEU A 41 -11.78 10.27 -3.41
N ALA A 42 -11.78 10.62 -4.70
CA ALA A 42 -10.74 11.48 -5.27
C ALA A 42 -10.67 12.83 -4.54
N MET A 43 -11.82 13.46 -4.35
CA MET A 43 -11.97 14.76 -3.73
C MET A 43 -11.55 14.79 -2.25
N LEU A 44 -11.95 13.77 -1.50
CA LEU A 44 -11.56 13.60 -0.10
C LEU A 44 -10.10 13.22 0.03
N SER A 45 -9.61 12.32 -0.82
CA SER A 45 -8.22 11.87 -0.77
C SER A 45 -7.21 12.96 -1.12
N ASP A 46 -7.58 13.97 -1.90
CA ASP A 46 -6.70 15.12 -2.16
C ASP A 46 -6.41 15.94 -0.89
N ARG A 47 -7.24 15.82 0.14
CA ARG A 47 -7.02 16.44 1.46
C ARG A 47 -5.93 15.74 2.29
N VAL A 48 -5.33 14.63 1.84
CA VAL A 48 -4.11 14.07 2.46
C VAL A 48 -2.93 15.05 2.41
N MET A 49 -2.98 16.02 1.50
CA MET A 49 -2.00 17.10 1.36
C MET A 49 -2.46 18.43 2.00
N ASP A 50 -3.51 18.41 2.83
CA ASP A 50 -4.00 19.62 3.50
C ASP A 50 -2.94 20.25 4.38
N THR A 51 -2.92 21.59 4.47
CA THR A 51 -1.98 22.33 5.32
C THR A 51 -2.14 22.05 6.81
N ALA A 52 -3.38 21.72 7.24
CA ALA A 52 -3.69 21.41 8.63
C ALA A 52 -3.59 19.90 8.90
N VAL A 53 -2.78 19.54 9.89
CA VAL A 53 -2.59 18.14 10.30
C VAL A 53 -3.88 17.48 10.78
N SER A 54 -4.78 18.21 11.41
CA SER A 54 -6.07 17.68 11.87
C SER A 54 -6.94 17.20 10.70
N VAL A 55 -6.96 17.96 9.60
CA VAL A 55 -7.65 17.59 8.36
C VAL A 55 -7.01 16.34 7.75
N ARG A 56 -5.66 16.31 7.61
CA ARG A 56 -4.96 15.13 7.07
C ARG A 56 -5.27 13.87 7.88
N LYS A 57 -5.20 13.94 9.22
CA LYS A 57 -5.55 12.81 10.10
C LYS A 57 -6.99 12.36 9.95
N ARG A 58 -7.91 13.28 9.72
CA ARG A 58 -9.31 12.93 9.50
C ARG A 58 -9.49 12.17 8.18
N VAL A 59 -8.77 12.58 7.15
CA VAL A 59 -8.78 11.90 5.85
C VAL A 59 -8.12 10.52 5.94
N ILE A 60 -7.01 10.36 6.67
CA ILE A 60 -6.38 9.04 6.88
C ILE A 60 -7.38 8.06 7.51
N ARG A 61 -8.13 8.48 8.54
CA ARG A 61 -9.17 7.64 9.14
C ARG A 61 -10.29 7.33 8.15
N PHE A 62 -10.75 8.32 7.40
CA PHE A 62 -11.74 8.09 6.33
C PHE A 62 -11.25 7.06 5.31
N LEU A 63 -9.99 7.12 4.87
CA LEU A 63 -9.42 6.17 3.91
C LEU A 63 -9.39 4.75 4.49
N ARG A 64 -9.02 4.59 5.76
CA ARG A 64 -9.10 3.30 6.46
C ARG A 64 -10.52 2.75 6.46
N ASP A 65 -11.49 3.57 6.88
CA ASP A 65 -12.88 3.16 7.01
C ASP A 65 -13.50 2.86 5.63
N ALA A 66 -13.18 3.67 4.62
CA ALA A 66 -13.57 3.43 3.24
C ALA A 66 -13.03 2.09 2.71
N TYR A 67 -11.77 1.76 2.98
CA TYR A 67 -11.20 0.47 2.57
C TYR A 67 -11.99 -0.73 3.08
N LEU A 68 -12.50 -0.64 4.31
CA LEU A 68 -13.26 -1.70 4.98
C LEU A 68 -14.70 -1.88 4.45
N LEU A 69 -15.17 -0.99 3.59
CA LEU A 69 -16.52 -1.06 3.00
C LEU A 69 -16.64 -2.07 1.84
N HIS A 70 -15.66 -2.98 1.67
CA HIS A 70 -15.66 -4.02 0.62
C HIS A 70 -15.83 -3.47 -0.80
N LEU A 71 -15.06 -2.45 -1.11
CA LEU A 71 -15.06 -1.76 -2.40
C LEU A 71 -14.48 -2.64 -3.51
N ASP A 72 -14.68 -2.19 -4.77
CA ASP A 72 -13.99 -2.79 -5.92
C ASP A 72 -12.48 -2.61 -5.82
N TYR A 73 -11.75 -3.42 -6.60
CA TYR A 73 -10.29 -3.49 -6.57
C TYR A 73 -9.61 -2.13 -6.82
N ASP A 74 -10.07 -1.40 -7.82
CA ASP A 74 -9.45 -0.12 -8.19
C ASP A 74 -9.64 0.94 -7.09
N THR A 75 -10.79 0.96 -6.45
CA THR A 75 -11.09 1.83 -5.31
C THR A 75 -10.23 1.46 -4.09
N LYS A 76 -10.08 0.16 -3.79
CA LYS A 76 -9.15 -0.34 -2.74
C LYS A 76 -7.72 0.09 -3.03
N LEU A 77 -7.22 -0.14 -4.25
CA LEU A 77 -5.87 0.20 -4.67
C LEU A 77 -5.62 1.72 -4.54
N MET A 78 -6.57 2.54 -4.96
CA MET A 78 -6.47 4.01 -4.82
C MET A 78 -6.44 4.42 -3.34
N THR A 79 -7.27 3.82 -2.52
CA THR A 79 -7.34 4.11 -1.08
C THR A 79 -6.01 3.80 -0.38
N LEU A 80 -5.42 2.63 -0.65
CA LEU A 80 -4.10 2.25 -0.14
C LEU A 80 -2.99 3.19 -0.64
N PHE A 81 -3.01 3.52 -1.93
CA PHE A 81 -2.06 4.46 -2.51
C PHE A 81 -2.07 5.80 -1.80
N ARG A 82 -3.26 6.35 -1.52
CA ARG A 82 -3.41 7.62 -0.79
C ARG A 82 -2.97 7.52 0.68
N MET A 83 -3.24 6.41 1.36
CA MET A 83 -2.72 6.20 2.73
C MET A 83 -1.19 6.09 2.75
N LEU A 84 -0.59 5.41 1.76
CA LEU A 84 0.87 5.29 1.65
C LEU A 84 1.55 6.64 1.46
N GLN A 85 0.95 7.59 0.75
CA GLN A 85 1.50 8.95 0.63
C GLN A 85 1.67 9.63 2.00
N CYS A 86 0.84 9.27 3.00
CA CYS A 86 0.91 9.81 4.35
C CYS A 86 2.02 9.17 5.21
N VAL A 87 2.69 8.11 4.76
CA VAL A 87 3.84 7.49 5.45
C VAL A 87 5.02 8.47 5.55
N HIS A 88 5.13 9.39 4.61
CA HIS A 88 6.14 10.45 4.58
C HIS A 88 5.57 11.82 4.96
N ASP A 89 4.45 11.87 5.71
CA ASP A 89 3.89 13.13 6.19
C ASP A 89 4.93 13.93 7.00
N ILE A 90 4.88 15.25 6.90
CA ILE A 90 5.77 16.13 7.67
C ILE A 90 5.48 16.11 9.19
N ASP A 91 4.27 15.71 9.58
CA ASP A 91 3.86 15.58 10.98
C ASP A 91 4.03 14.13 11.45
N PRO A 92 4.87 13.87 12.47
CA PRO A 92 5.12 12.50 12.95
C PRO A 92 3.85 11.78 13.44
N THR A 93 2.86 12.53 13.95
CA THR A 93 1.62 11.93 14.45
C THR A 93 0.67 11.52 13.33
N ALA A 94 0.76 12.16 12.17
CA ALA A 94 0.07 11.72 10.95
C ALA A 94 0.76 10.51 10.33
N GLN A 95 2.11 10.46 10.33
CA GLN A 95 2.87 9.29 9.89
C GLN A 95 2.49 8.04 10.69
N VAL A 96 2.51 8.14 12.03
CA VAL A 96 2.15 7.02 12.92
C VAL A 96 0.72 6.55 12.63
N LEU A 97 -0.23 7.48 12.52
CA LEU A 97 -1.62 7.13 12.21
C LEU A 97 -1.76 6.43 10.85
N ALA A 98 -1.02 6.88 9.81
CA ALA A 98 -1.05 6.24 8.50
C ALA A 98 -0.49 4.81 8.57
N MET A 99 0.61 4.60 9.30
CA MET A 99 1.21 3.29 9.52
C MET A 99 0.23 2.34 10.23
N GLU A 100 -0.37 2.77 11.33
CA GLU A 100 -1.37 1.98 12.09
C GLU A 100 -2.58 1.63 11.23
N CYS A 101 -3.07 2.57 10.41
CA CYS A 101 -4.19 2.33 9.52
C CYS A 101 -3.85 1.33 8.41
N LEU A 102 -2.67 1.44 7.80
CA LEU A 102 -2.19 0.51 6.77
C LEU A 102 -1.99 -0.90 7.34
N GLU A 103 -1.35 -1.01 8.51
CA GLU A 103 -1.18 -2.29 9.20
C GLU A 103 -2.53 -2.94 9.48
N TYR A 104 -3.48 -2.17 10.01
CA TYR A 104 -4.81 -2.66 10.33
C TYR A 104 -5.56 -3.19 9.11
N VAL A 105 -5.56 -2.47 7.98
CA VAL A 105 -6.32 -2.89 6.80
C VAL A 105 -5.65 -4.00 6.00
N LEU A 106 -4.32 -4.15 6.10
CA LEU A 106 -3.58 -5.14 5.32
C LEU A 106 -3.28 -6.42 6.13
N PHE A 107 -2.91 -6.29 7.41
CA PHE A 107 -2.32 -7.39 8.17
C PHE A 107 -3.12 -7.81 9.41
N ASN A 108 -4.29 -7.20 9.67
CA ASN A 108 -5.15 -7.65 10.76
C ASN A 108 -5.85 -8.96 10.37
N GLU A 109 -5.80 -9.97 11.24
CA GLU A 109 -6.35 -11.30 10.99
C GLU A 109 -7.86 -11.32 10.69
N GLN A 110 -8.61 -10.33 11.19
CA GLN A 110 -10.08 -10.28 11.05
C GLN A 110 -10.55 -9.52 9.80
N VAL A 111 -9.76 -8.56 9.34
CA VAL A 111 -10.16 -7.62 8.29
C VAL A 111 -9.18 -7.56 7.12
N GLY A 112 -7.98 -8.14 7.27
CA GLY A 112 -6.95 -8.16 6.23
C GLY A 112 -7.35 -8.97 5.01
N GLU A 113 -6.67 -8.71 3.91
CA GLU A 113 -6.90 -9.41 2.64
C GLU A 113 -6.31 -10.82 2.66
N LYS A 114 -6.79 -11.68 1.77
CA LYS A 114 -6.14 -12.96 1.51
C LYS A 114 -4.75 -12.74 0.91
N PRO A 115 -3.78 -13.63 1.15
CA PRO A 115 -2.41 -13.48 0.65
C PRO A 115 -2.33 -13.20 -0.86
N THR A 116 -3.12 -13.89 -1.67
CA THR A 116 -3.17 -13.69 -3.13
C THR A 116 -3.61 -12.27 -3.51
N GLU A 117 -4.66 -11.75 -2.87
CA GLU A 117 -5.17 -10.41 -3.14
C GLU A 117 -4.18 -9.36 -2.62
N MET A 118 -3.62 -9.58 -1.44
CA MET A 118 -2.61 -8.69 -0.85
C MET A 118 -1.35 -8.63 -1.73
N ALA A 119 -0.84 -9.76 -2.20
CA ALA A 119 0.31 -9.82 -3.10
C ALA A 119 0.06 -9.01 -4.39
N ARG A 120 -1.14 -9.13 -4.96
CA ARG A 120 -1.55 -8.35 -6.12
C ARG A 120 -1.60 -6.85 -5.82
N LEU A 121 -2.23 -6.44 -4.71
CA LEU A 121 -2.31 -5.04 -4.29
C LEU A 121 -0.92 -4.44 -4.07
N LEU A 122 -0.02 -5.15 -3.39
CA LEU A 122 1.34 -4.68 -3.12
C LEU A 122 2.15 -4.54 -4.43
N ALA A 123 2.01 -5.47 -5.36
CA ALA A 123 2.66 -5.40 -6.67
C ALA A 123 2.16 -4.19 -7.48
N ASP A 124 0.84 -3.99 -7.54
CA ASP A 124 0.25 -2.87 -8.28
C ASP A 124 0.54 -1.51 -7.63
N LEU A 125 0.68 -1.47 -6.29
CA LEU A 125 1.15 -0.28 -5.57
C LEU A 125 2.59 0.06 -5.92
N CYS A 126 3.48 -0.93 -6.08
CA CYS A 126 4.85 -0.70 -6.55
C CYS A 126 4.88 -0.03 -7.93
N ILE A 127 4.00 -0.45 -8.84
CA ILE A 127 3.88 0.14 -10.18
C ILE A 127 3.39 1.60 -10.10
N LYS A 128 2.44 1.88 -9.21
CA LYS A 128 1.89 3.25 -9.00
C LYS A 128 2.87 4.19 -8.31
N ILE A 129 3.68 3.66 -7.38
CA ILE A 129 4.58 4.46 -6.55
C ILE A 129 5.94 4.55 -7.23
N ARG A 130 6.20 5.66 -7.93
CA ARG A 130 7.49 5.93 -8.58
C ARG A 130 8.46 6.75 -7.74
N GLU A 131 8.02 7.23 -6.58
CA GLU A 131 8.81 8.04 -5.66
C GLU A 131 9.95 7.24 -5.02
N ARG A 132 11.06 7.93 -4.71
CA ARG A 132 12.21 7.36 -4.00
C ARG A 132 12.61 8.27 -2.84
N PRO A 133 12.69 7.77 -1.60
CA PRO A 133 12.41 6.38 -1.18
C PRO A 133 10.92 6.02 -1.32
N SER A 134 10.63 4.76 -1.61
CA SER A 134 9.25 4.30 -1.77
C SER A 134 8.52 4.25 -0.42
N PRO A 135 7.36 4.91 -0.25
CA PRO A 135 6.59 4.83 0.98
C PRO A 135 6.10 3.41 1.29
N LEU A 136 5.90 2.57 0.29
CA LEU A 136 5.56 1.17 0.50
C LEU A 136 6.73 0.38 1.09
N GLU A 137 7.94 0.56 0.58
CA GLU A 137 9.15 -0.07 1.14
C GLU A 137 9.39 0.39 2.57
N GLU A 138 9.22 1.66 2.86
CA GLU A 138 9.37 2.20 4.21
C GLU A 138 8.32 1.62 5.17
N PHE A 139 7.06 1.52 4.73
CA PHE A 139 5.99 0.89 5.50
C PHE A 139 6.34 -0.56 5.85
N LEU A 140 6.68 -1.39 4.85
CA LEU A 140 7.01 -2.80 5.06
C LEU A 140 8.25 -2.98 5.94
N ARG A 141 9.26 -2.12 5.79
CA ARG A 141 10.46 -2.15 6.65
C ARG A 141 10.15 -1.82 8.10
N ARG A 142 9.31 -0.81 8.36
CA ARG A 142 8.91 -0.47 9.72
C ARG A 142 8.10 -1.58 10.34
N LEU A 143 7.10 -2.09 9.61
CA LEU A 143 6.29 -3.22 10.05
C LEU A 143 7.17 -4.43 10.44
N GLY A 144 8.16 -4.76 9.62
CA GLY A 144 9.06 -5.88 9.90
C GLY A 144 10.00 -5.68 11.08
N ARG A 145 10.37 -4.43 11.40
CA ARG A 145 11.26 -4.12 12.54
C ARG A 145 10.53 -4.08 13.87
N ASP A 146 9.33 -3.54 13.87
CA ASP A 146 8.57 -3.30 15.10
C ASP A 146 7.88 -4.56 15.62
N HIS A 147 7.68 -5.56 14.77
CA HIS A 147 6.97 -6.78 15.10
C HIS A 147 7.83 -8.03 14.92
N ALA A 148 8.50 -8.45 15.99
CA ALA A 148 9.03 -9.82 16.10
C ALA A 148 7.87 -10.85 16.26
N ASN A 149 6.77 -10.66 15.50
CA ASN A 149 5.59 -11.51 15.58
C ASN A 149 5.74 -12.69 14.61
N PRO A 150 5.74 -13.95 15.09
CA PRO A 150 5.82 -15.13 14.24
C PRO A 150 4.71 -15.20 13.19
N ALA A 151 3.48 -14.79 13.54
CA ALA A 151 2.35 -14.76 12.61
C ALA A 151 2.60 -13.84 11.40
N LEU A 152 3.32 -12.73 11.60
CA LEU A 152 3.69 -11.83 10.50
C LEU A 152 4.73 -12.49 9.56
N SER A 153 5.66 -13.27 10.12
CA SER A 153 6.63 -14.05 9.33
C SER A 153 5.94 -15.07 8.44
N ASP A 154 4.92 -15.75 8.95
CA ASP A 154 4.13 -16.71 8.17
C ASP A 154 3.36 -16.00 7.05
N THR A 155 2.71 -14.89 7.35
CA THR A 155 2.02 -14.04 6.36
C THR A 155 2.98 -13.54 5.27
N PHE A 156 4.18 -13.09 5.65
CA PHE A 156 5.19 -12.68 4.68
C PHE A 156 5.68 -13.85 3.83
N GLY A 157 5.76 -15.05 4.42
CA GLY A 157 6.07 -16.27 3.69
C GLY A 157 5.05 -16.56 2.59
N GLU A 158 3.77 -16.53 2.93
CA GLU A 158 2.68 -16.72 1.98
C GLU A 158 2.67 -15.65 0.88
N LEU A 159 2.90 -14.38 1.23
CA LEU A 159 3.01 -13.28 0.28
C LEU A 159 4.17 -13.47 -0.71
N VAL A 160 5.32 -13.94 -0.23
CA VAL A 160 6.48 -14.23 -1.09
C VAL A 160 6.16 -15.38 -2.03
N ASP A 161 5.50 -16.44 -1.57
CA ASP A 161 5.06 -17.55 -2.44
C ASP A 161 4.11 -17.08 -3.54
N GLU A 162 3.14 -16.24 -3.21
CA GLU A 162 2.21 -15.68 -4.20
C GLU A 162 2.91 -14.74 -5.19
N LEU A 163 3.83 -13.90 -4.72
CA LEU A 163 4.59 -13.00 -5.58
C LEU A 163 5.50 -13.76 -6.54
N ILE A 164 6.21 -14.80 -6.06
CA ILE A 164 7.07 -15.66 -6.87
C ILE A 164 6.22 -16.45 -7.87
N SER A 165 5.13 -17.06 -7.42
CA SER A 165 4.21 -17.79 -8.32
C SER A 165 3.69 -16.91 -9.44
N GLY A 166 3.43 -15.66 -9.15
CA GLY A 166 3.00 -14.67 -10.15
C GLY A 166 4.09 -14.27 -11.16
N LEU A 167 5.37 -14.64 -10.97
CA LEU A 167 6.42 -14.42 -11.96
C LEU A 167 6.35 -15.42 -13.12
N PHE A 168 5.70 -16.58 -12.93
CA PHE A 168 5.59 -17.63 -13.93
C PHE A 168 4.42 -17.44 -14.92
N VAL A 169 3.81 -16.25 -14.92
CA VAL A 169 2.75 -15.92 -15.89
C VAL A 169 3.38 -15.59 -17.24
N ASP A 170 2.90 -16.26 -18.30
CA ASP A 170 3.37 -16.02 -19.66
C ASP A 170 3.28 -14.55 -20.05
N ASN A 171 4.35 -14.03 -20.67
CA ASN A 171 4.47 -12.67 -21.19
C ASN A 171 4.47 -11.54 -20.13
N MET A 172 4.93 -11.80 -18.90
CA MET A 172 5.17 -10.74 -17.95
C MET A 172 6.34 -9.86 -18.46
N ASP A 173 6.13 -8.55 -18.56
CA ASP A 173 7.20 -7.61 -18.90
C ASP A 173 8.20 -7.44 -17.73
N ALA A 174 9.45 -7.10 -18.08
CA ALA A 174 10.55 -7.00 -17.12
C ALA A 174 10.30 -5.92 -16.04
N ILE A 175 9.56 -4.86 -16.36
CA ILE A 175 9.23 -3.79 -15.41
C ILE A 175 8.30 -4.32 -14.33
N THR A 176 7.24 -5.01 -14.71
CA THR A 176 6.28 -5.65 -13.78
C THR A 176 6.98 -6.71 -12.93
N MET A 177 7.84 -7.53 -13.54
CA MET A 177 8.65 -8.52 -12.83
C MET A 177 9.55 -7.87 -11.79
N ARG A 178 10.29 -6.83 -12.15
CA ARG A 178 11.15 -6.07 -11.24
C ARG A 178 10.36 -5.52 -10.06
N ASP A 179 9.18 -4.92 -10.31
CA ASP A 179 8.40 -4.31 -9.24
C ASP A 179 7.83 -5.35 -8.25
N ARG A 180 7.49 -6.55 -8.72
CA ARG A 180 7.18 -7.70 -7.85
C ARG A 180 8.38 -8.16 -7.02
N LEU A 181 9.55 -8.32 -7.66
CA LEU A 181 10.77 -8.71 -6.98
C LEU A 181 11.21 -7.70 -5.92
N ARG A 182 10.93 -6.41 -6.11
CA ARG A 182 11.18 -5.39 -5.08
C ARG A 182 10.36 -5.61 -3.82
N VAL A 183 9.10 -6.00 -3.93
CA VAL A 183 8.30 -6.38 -2.75
C VAL A 183 8.90 -7.60 -2.08
N VAL A 184 9.24 -8.64 -2.87
CA VAL A 184 9.93 -9.84 -2.34
C VAL A 184 11.22 -9.48 -1.61
N HIS A 185 12.06 -8.61 -2.22
CA HIS A 185 13.29 -8.14 -1.58
C HIS A 185 13.04 -7.50 -0.22
N VAL A 186 12.09 -6.57 -0.12
CA VAL A 186 11.80 -5.89 1.16
C VAL A 186 11.29 -6.86 2.21
N LEU A 187 10.42 -7.80 1.84
CA LEU A 187 9.92 -8.84 2.75
C LEU A 187 11.05 -9.75 3.25
N CYS A 188 11.93 -10.20 2.35
CA CYS A 188 13.09 -11.03 2.71
C CYS A 188 14.13 -10.25 3.53
N TYR A 189 14.36 -8.98 3.23
CA TYR A 189 15.28 -8.13 3.99
C TYR A 189 14.83 -7.91 5.43
N THR A 190 13.52 -7.73 5.65
CA THR A 190 12.96 -7.53 6.99
C THR A 190 12.84 -8.84 7.77
N HIS A 191 12.58 -9.95 7.08
CA HIS A 191 12.44 -11.29 7.65
C HIS A 191 13.24 -12.31 6.81
N PRO A 192 14.57 -12.43 7.02
CA PRO A 192 15.42 -13.34 6.23
C PRO A 192 14.96 -14.79 6.21
N SER A 193 14.35 -15.27 7.30
CA SER A 193 13.79 -16.63 7.39
C SER A 193 12.72 -16.95 6.34
N VAL A 194 12.12 -15.92 5.75
CA VAL A 194 11.11 -16.05 4.70
C VAL A 194 11.73 -16.53 3.39
N LEU A 195 13.01 -16.21 3.10
CA LEU A 195 13.72 -16.71 1.93
C LEU A 195 14.25 -18.12 2.17
N THR A 196 13.40 -19.12 2.03
CA THR A 196 13.81 -20.52 2.11
C THR A 196 14.63 -20.94 0.89
N VAL A 197 15.42 -22.03 1.03
CA VAL A 197 16.17 -22.61 -0.10
C VAL A 197 15.27 -22.96 -1.28
N ASN A 198 14.04 -23.41 -1.04
CA ASN A 198 13.08 -23.73 -2.10
C ASN A 198 12.63 -22.47 -2.84
N ARG A 199 12.34 -21.38 -2.15
CA ARG A 199 11.99 -20.09 -2.76
C ARG A 199 13.15 -19.52 -3.56
N ALA A 200 14.36 -19.57 -3.02
CA ALA A 200 15.56 -19.14 -3.72
C ALA A 200 15.77 -19.92 -5.03
N LYS A 201 15.58 -21.26 -5.02
CA LYS A 201 15.69 -22.10 -6.21
C LYS A 201 14.68 -21.73 -7.32
N GLN A 202 13.49 -21.28 -6.96
CA GLN A 202 12.48 -20.84 -7.94
C GLN A 202 12.90 -19.55 -8.67
N LEU A 203 13.72 -18.72 -8.03
CA LEU A 203 14.20 -17.45 -8.60
C LEU A 203 15.46 -17.63 -9.47
N LEU A 204 16.22 -18.74 -9.33
CA LEU A 204 17.46 -18.97 -10.08
C LEU A 204 17.32 -18.89 -11.60
N PRO A 205 16.23 -19.39 -12.24
CA PRO A 205 16.09 -19.31 -13.68
C PRO A 205 16.07 -17.90 -14.27
N TYR A 206 15.81 -16.89 -13.44
CA TYR A 206 15.75 -15.49 -13.85
C TYR A 206 17.09 -14.74 -13.71
N VAL A 207 18.15 -15.44 -13.23
CA VAL A 207 19.48 -14.83 -13.04
C VAL A 207 20.30 -14.83 -14.32
N ASP A 208 19.98 -15.72 -15.28
CA ASP A 208 20.76 -15.88 -16.51
C ASP A 208 20.21 -15.06 -17.68
N GLY A 209 21.10 -14.44 -18.44
CA GLY A 209 20.85 -14.00 -19.81
C GLY A 209 20.19 -12.63 -19.96
N ALA A 210 20.53 -11.64 -19.12
CA ALA A 210 20.05 -10.27 -19.34
C ALA A 210 20.61 -9.66 -20.64
N GLU A 211 19.74 -9.40 -21.61
CA GLU A 211 20.06 -8.80 -22.90
C GLU A 211 19.59 -7.34 -23.01
N SER A 212 18.75 -6.88 -22.07
CA SER A 212 18.19 -5.52 -22.02
C SER A 212 18.48 -4.80 -20.70
N PHE A 213 18.28 -3.48 -20.68
CA PHE A 213 18.40 -2.66 -19.47
C PHE A 213 17.36 -3.04 -18.42
N GLU A 214 16.16 -3.38 -18.87
CA GLU A 214 15.07 -3.79 -18.02
C GLU A 214 15.38 -5.13 -17.34
N GLU A 215 15.95 -6.09 -18.06
CA GLU A 215 16.37 -7.39 -17.53
C GLU A 215 17.56 -7.28 -16.57
N LEU A 216 18.49 -6.35 -16.82
CA LEU A 216 19.54 -6.02 -15.85
C LEU A 216 18.97 -5.49 -14.53
N ALA A 217 17.90 -4.69 -14.57
CA ALA A 217 17.25 -4.21 -13.37
C ALA A 217 16.50 -5.33 -12.61
N VAL A 218 15.97 -6.33 -13.33
CA VAL A 218 15.41 -7.56 -12.70
C VAL A 218 16.53 -8.34 -12.01
N MET A 219 17.67 -8.54 -12.68
CA MET A 219 18.83 -9.24 -12.11
C MET A 219 19.36 -8.52 -10.86
N GLU A 220 19.40 -7.20 -10.85
CA GLU A 220 19.82 -6.42 -9.69
C GLU A 220 18.92 -6.71 -8.47
N GLU A 221 17.60 -6.74 -8.65
CA GLU A 221 16.68 -7.08 -7.54
C GLU A 221 16.85 -8.54 -7.08
N LEU A 222 17.09 -9.48 -7.99
CA LEU A 222 17.39 -10.87 -7.64
C LEU A 222 18.66 -10.99 -6.80
N LEU A 223 19.73 -10.30 -7.19
CA LEU A 223 20.98 -10.28 -6.42
C LEU A 223 20.79 -9.67 -5.04
N ARG A 224 19.95 -8.63 -4.91
CA ARG A 224 19.57 -8.06 -3.61
C ARG A 224 18.82 -9.07 -2.75
N ILE A 225 17.88 -9.84 -3.33
CA ILE A 225 17.15 -10.90 -2.61
C ILE A 225 18.14 -11.95 -2.13
N PHE A 226 19.02 -12.45 -2.98
CA PHE A 226 20.00 -13.47 -2.60
C PHE A 226 21.02 -12.96 -1.56
N SER A 227 21.27 -11.66 -1.50
CA SER A 227 22.15 -11.08 -0.47
C SER A 227 21.52 -11.09 0.94
N THR A 228 20.24 -11.47 1.08
CA THR A 228 19.56 -11.63 2.38
C THR A 228 19.70 -13.06 2.95
N LEU A 229 20.24 -14.01 2.17
CA LEU A 229 20.56 -15.38 2.63
C LEU A 229 21.78 -15.36 3.55
#